data_8d5a59f325bc1016ae7556b40102e661
#
_entry.id   8d5a59f325bc1016ae7556b40102e661
#
_cell.length_a   1.000
_cell.length_b   1.000
_cell.length_c   1.000
_cell.angle_alpha   90.00
_cell.angle_beta   90.00
_cell.angle_gamma   90.00
#
_symmetry.space_group_name_H-M   'P 1'
#
loop_
_entity.id
_entity.type
_entity.pdbx_description
1 polymer ?
#
loop_
_entity_poly.entity_id
_entity_poly.type
_entity_poly.pdbx_seq_one_letter_code
_entity_poly.pdbx_strand_id
1 'polypeptide(L)'
;FAPDYSGYKQYGEYTAEWKPLNVQPYLTPWRFECTGKISGNGTYTVSFIYTKGETPFRLGALKLYKRDELLAEVPQSVLINADSPVATYRFTVDSFEAGTPFFIEVEACGEKGNDTSGSVFINKVTQ
;
A
#
# COMPACT_ATOMS: atom_id res chain seq x y z
N PHE A 1 5.45 -3.22 -23.12
CA PHE A 1 4.15 -3.74 -22.72
C PHE A 1 3.78 -3.25 -21.32
N ALA A 2 2.58 -2.76 -21.21
CA ALA A 2 2.02 -2.34 -19.91
C ALA A 2 0.82 -3.21 -19.59
N PRO A 3 0.68 -3.66 -18.34
CA PRO A 3 -0.50 -4.43 -17.94
C PRO A 3 -1.77 -3.62 -18.16
N ASP A 4 -2.87 -4.34 -18.37
CA ASP A 4 -4.16 -3.71 -18.51
C ASP A 4 -4.77 -3.48 -17.13
N TYR A 5 -4.94 -2.22 -16.78
CA TYR A 5 -5.51 -1.84 -15.48
C TYR A 5 -6.90 -1.25 -15.61
N SER A 6 -7.62 -1.60 -16.67
CA SER A 6 -8.96 -1.06 -16.87
C SER A 6 -9.90 -1.35 -15.70
N GLY A 7 -9.57 -2.35 -14.88
CA GLY A 7 -10.36 -2.71 -13.71
C GLY A 7 -9.89 -2.11 -12.39
N TYR A 8 -9.18 -1.00 -12.42
CA TYR A 8 -8.65 -0.36 -11.21
C TYR A 8 -9.70 -0.17 -10.12
N LYS A 9 -10.93 0.12 -10.51
CA LYS A 9 -12.00 0.37 -9.53
C LYS A 9 -12.30 -0.85 -8.67
N GLN A 10 -11.90 -2.03 -9.12
CA GLN A 10 -12.10 -3.26 -8.34
C GLN A 10 -11.24 -3.30 -7.09
N TYR A 11 -10.19 -2.49 -7.06
CA TYR A 11 -9.23 -2.49 -5.96
C TYR A 11 -9.48 -1.38 -4.94
N GLY A 12 -10.48 -0.53 -5.21
CA GLY A 12 -10.87 0.49 -4.27
C GLY A 12 -10.65 1.90 -4.80
N GLU A 13 -10.74 2.85 -3.88
CA GLU A 13 -10.58 4.25 -4.24
C GLU A 13 -9.11 4.58 -4.39
N TYR A 14 -8.78 5.22 -5.51
CA TYR A 14 -7.40 5.64 -5.76
C TYR A 14 -6.94 6.61 -4.68
N THR A 15 -5.80 6.35 -4.10
CA THR A 15 -5.25 7.16 -3.02
C THR A 15 -4.03 7.94 -3.45
N ALA A 16 -3.10 7.29 -4.15
CA ALA A 16 -1.83 7.93 -4.48
C ALA A 16 -1.05 7.10 -5.48
N GLU A 17 -0.10 7.77 -6.13
CA GLU A 17 0.94 7.07 -6.85
C GLU A 17 2.04 6.70 -5.86
N TRP A 18 2.69 5.57 -6.08
CA TRP A 18 3.83 5.22 -5.26
C TRP A 18 5.08 5.10 -6.13
N LYS A 19 6.15 5.63 -5.60
CA LYS A 19 7.49 5.48 -6.14
C LYS A 19 8.43 5.81 -5.01
N PRO A 20 8.71 4.84 -4.15
CA PRO A 20 9.54 5.11 -3.00
C PRO A 20 10.88 5.69 -3.41
N LEU A 21 11.21 6.82 -2.82
CA LEU A 21 12.51 7.43 -3.04
C LEU A 21 13.55 6.69 -2.21
N ASN A 22 14.80 6.75 -2.66
CA ASN A 22 15.92 6.16 -1.92
C ASN A 22 15.73 4.68 -1.61
N VAL A 23 15.17 3.96 -2.59
CA VAL A 23 15.01 2.52 -2.48
C VAL A 23 16.37 1.86 -2.21
N GLN A 24 16.37 0.89 -1.31
CA GLN A 24 17.58 0.17 -0.90
C GLN A 24 17.43 -1.32 -1.21
N PRO A 25 18.53 -2.07 -1.26
CA PRO A 25 18.44 -3.52 -1.45
C PRO A 25 18.06 -4.26 -0.16
N TYR A 26 17.45 -3.57 0.78
CA TYR A 26 16.91 -4.14 2.02
C TYR A 26 15.64 -3.39 2.37
N LEU A 27 14.79 -4.01 3.19
CA LEU A 27 13.51 -3.42 3.54
C LEU A 27 13.68 -2.13 4.33
N THR A 28 13.06 -1.06 3.84
CA THR A 28 13.05 0.24 4.51
C THR A 28 11.61 0.73 4.60
N PRO A 29 11.25 1.45 5.65
CA PRO A 29 9.88 1.93 5.80
C PRO A 29 9.54 3.02 4.78
N TRP A 30 8.34 2.93 4.25
CA TRP A 30 7.76 3.94 3.37
C TRP A 30 6.41 4.28 3.98
N ARG A 31 6.23 5.53 4.36
CA ARG A 31 5.05 5.96 5.13
C ARG A 31 4.30 7.04 4.37
N PHE A 32 2.98 6.92 4.36
CA PHE A 32 2.16 7.97 3.76
C PHE A 32 0.85 8.11 4.53
N GLU A 33 0.26 9.31 4.45
CA GLU A 33 -0.97 9.60 5.15
C GLU A 33 -2.18 9.08 4.36
N CYS A 34 -3.12 8.47 5.05
CA CYS A 34 -4.33 7.95 4.44
C CYS A 34 -5.58 8.44 5.17
N THR A 35 -5.48 9.57 5.84
CA THR A 35 -6.61 10.20 6.52
C THR A 35 -7.73 10.44 5.52
N GLY A 36 -8.95 10.15 5.89
CA GLY A 36 -10.07 10.30 4.96
C GLY A 36 -10.35 9.05 4.15
N LYS A 37 -9.35 8.17 4.03
CA LYS A 37 -9.57 6.86 3.40
C LYS A 37 -9.98 5.82 4.43
N ILE A 38 -9.66 6.07 5.71
CA ILE A 38 -10.17 5.27 6.83
C ILE A 38 -11.39 6.00 7.35
N SER A 39 -12.56 5.43 7.10
CA SER A 39 -13.83 6.13 7.33
C SER A 39 -14.69 5.51 8.42
N GLY A 40 -14.12 4.64 9.24
CA GLY A 40 -14.85 4.01 10.31
C GLY A 40 -14.25 2.66 10.64
N ASN A 41 -14.83 1.97 11.60
CA ASN A 41 -14.41 0.62 11.90
C ASN A 41 -14.83 -0.32 10.78
N GLY A 42 -14.08 -1.38 10.58
CA GLY A 42 -14.37 -2.36 9.56
C GLY A 42 -13.11 -2.95 8.96
N THR A 43 -13.28 -3.75 7.93
CA THR A 43 -12.17 -4.38 7.23
C THR A 43 -11.83 -3.57 5.98
N TYR A 44 -10.53 -3.38 5.76
CA TYR A 44 -10.02 -2.62 4.64
C TYR A 44 -9.00 -3.44 3.87
N THR A 45 -8.89 -3.16 2.58
CA THR A 45 -7.78 -3.65 1.78
C THR A 45 -6.98 -2.47 1.25
N VAL A 46 -5.67 -2.68 1.17
CA VAL A 46 -4.76 -1.72 0.54
C VAL A 46 -4.08 -2.48 -0.58
N SER A 47 -4.24 -2.00 -1.79
CA SER A 47 -3.68 -2.65 -2.97
C SER A 47 -2.64 -1.76 -3.62
N PHE A 48 -1.47 -2.33 -3.87
CA PHE A 48 -0.39 -1.66 -4.57
C PHE A 48 -0.33 -2.26 -5.97
N ILE A 49 -0.49 -1.42 -6.98
CA ILE A 49 -0.61 -1.87 -8.36
C ILE A 49 0.53 -1.32 -9.18
N TYR A 50 1.30 -2.23 -9.77
CA TYR A 50 2.40 -1.89 -10.67
C TYR A 50 1.86 -1.18 -11.91
N THR A 51 2.48 -0.08 -12.32
CA THR A 51 2.11 0.60 -13.56
C THR A 51 3.28 0.72 -14.51
N LYS A 52 4.51 0.81 -14.03
CA LYS A 52 5.67 0.84 -14.91
C LYS A 52 6.95 0.51 -14.15
N GLY A 53 7.98 0.21 -14.91
CA GLY A 53 9.29 -0.13 -14.37
C GLY A 53 9.69 -1.53 -14.78
N GLU A 54 10.98 -1.81 -14.80
CA GLU A 54 11.49 -3.10 -15.24
C GLU A 54 12.05 -3.93 -14.10
N THR A 55 12.42 -3.27 -13.01
CA THR A 55 13.06 -3.94 -11.89
C THR A 55 12.00 -4.40 -10.88
N PRO A 56 12.04 -5.66 -10.43
CA PRO A 56 11.12 -6.12 -9.41
C PRO A 56 11.23 -5.30 -8.13
N PHE A 57 10.14 -5.19 -7.43
CA PHE A 57 10.05 -4.38 -6.23
C PHE A 57 9.34 -5.19 -5.15
N ARG A 58 9.96 -5.30 -3.97
CA ARG A 58 9.39 -6.10 -2.88
C ARG A 58 8.77 -5.20 -1.83
N LEU A 59 7.56 -5.55 -1.42
CA LEU A 59 6.89 -4.93 -0.29
C LEU A 59 6.89 -5.93 0.87
N GLY A 60 7.19 -5.46 2.06
CA GLY A 60 7.19 -6.28 3.25
C GLY A 60 5.98 -6.01 4.14
N ALA A 61 6.17 -6.01 5.44
CA ALA A 61 5.08 -5.82 6.39
C ALA A 61 4.44 -4.45 6.24
N LEU A 62 3.12 -4.41 6.37
CA LEU A 62 2.35 -3.18 6.33
C LEU A 62 1.79 -2.92 7.72
N LYS A 63 1.84 -1.67 8.15
CA LYS A 63 1.31 -1.23 9.44
C LYS A 63 0.37 -0.07 9.25
N LEU A 64 -0.70 -0.05 10.03
CA LEU A 64 -1.62 1.08 10.07
C LEU A 64 -1.45 1.79 11.41
N TYR A 65 -1.26 3.09 11.35
CA TYR A 65 -1.12 3.93 12.54
C TYR A 65 -2.27 4.94 12.64
N LYS A 66 -2.76 5.13 13.86
CA LYS A 66 -3.62 6.25 14.21
C LYS A 66 -2.72 7.21 14.99
N ARG A 67 -2.33 8.33 14.37
CA ARG A 67 -1.25 9.18 14.87
C ARG A 67 0.03 8.33 15.00
N ASP A 68 0.49 8.11 16.22
CA ASP A 68 1.66 7.29 16.48
C ASP A 68 1.32 5.92 17.04
N GLU A 69 0.03 5.61 17.16
CA GLU A 69 -0.42 4.36 17.74
C GLU A 69 -0.60 3.30 16.65
N LEU A 70 0.06 2.16 16.83
CA LEU A 70 -0.07 1.04 15.90
C LEU A 70 -1.43 0.38 16.10
N LEU A 71 -2.25 0.36 15.06
CA LEU A 71 -3.57 -0.26 15.12
C LEU A 71 -3.60 -1.64 14.49
N ALA A 72 -2.84 -1.85 13.44
CA ALA A 72 -2.88 -3.12 12.72
C ALA A 72 -1.54 -3.37 12.06
N GLU A 73 -1.22 -4.64 11.88
CA GLU A 73 0.01 -5.05 11.20
C GLU A 73 -0.29 -6.27 10.34
N VAL A 74 0.20 -6.25 9.11
CA VAL A 74 0.07 -7.37 8.18
C VAL A 74 1.47 -7.84 7.83
N PRO A 75 1.95 -8.94 8.44
CA PRO A 75 3.31 -9.45 8.22
C PRO A 75 3.38 -10.27 6.94
N GLN A 76 3.49 -9.60 5.83
CA GLN A 76 3.41 -10.20 4.50
C GLN A 76 4.59 -9.72 3.67
N SER A 77 5.02 -10.52 2.70
CA SER A 77 6.08 -10.13 1.79
C SER A 77 5.66 -10.50 0.38
N VAL A 78 5.66 -9.52 -0.52
CA VAL A 78 5.14 -9.69 -1.88
C VAL A 78 6.11 -9.06 -2.86
N LEU A 79 6.38 -9.76 -3.96
CA LEU A 79 7.17 -9.21 -5.05
C LEU A 79 6.23 -8.66 -6.11
N ILE A 80 6.49 -7.42 -6.54
CA ILE A 80 5.68 -6.76 -7.56
C ILE A 80 6.51 -6.60 -8.82
N ASN A 81 5.92 -7.00 -9.95
CA ASN A 81 6.53 -6.82 -11.26
C ASN A 81 5.43 -6.94 -12.33
N ALA A 82 5.83 -6.93 -13.59
CA ALA A 82 4.85 -7.00 -14.68
C ALA A 82 4.04 -8.30 -14.66
N ASP A 83 4.63 -9.39 -14.17
CA ASP A 83 3.94 -10.69 -14.12
C ASP A 83 3.06 -10.83 -12.88
N SER A 84 3.39 -10.12 -11.81
CA SER A 84 2.62 -10.10 -10.57
C SER A 84 2.39 -8.66 -10.17
N PRO A 85 1.43 -7.99 -10.83
CA PRO A 85 1.32 -6.55 -10.72
C PRO A 85 0.59 -6.02 -9.49
N VAL A 86 0.01 -6.88 -8.66
CA VAL A 86 -0.80 -6.43 -7.54
C VAL A 86 -0.36 -7.09 -6.24
N ALA A 87 -0.23 -6.28 -5.20
CA ALA A 87 -0.04 -6.77 -3.84
C ALA A 87 -1.18 -6.21 -3.00
N THR A 88 -1.93 -7.08 -2.33
CA THR A 88 -3.07 -6.67 -1.53
C THR A 88 -2.85 -7.04 -0.08
N TYR A 89 -3.07 -6.06 0.80
CA TYR A 89 -3.00 -6.23 2.24
C TYR A 89 -4.39 -6.02 2.81
N ARG A 90 -4.72 -6.80 3.84
CA ARG A 90 -6.04 -6.73 4.47
C ARG A 90 -5.86 -6.56 5.97
N PHE A 91 -6.60 -5.62 6.54
CA PHE A 91 -6.56 -5.39 7.98
C PHE A 91 -7.92 -4.92 8.49
N THR A 92 -8.09 -4.97 9.81
CA THR A 92 -9.32 -4.54 10.46
C THR A 92 -9.04 -3.35 11.36
N VAL A 93 -9.92 -2.36 11.29
CA VAL A 93 -9.88 -1.19 12.17
C VAL A 93 -11.01 -1.34 13.16
N ASP A 94 -10.70 -1.26 14.45
CA ASP A 94 -11.71 -1.37 15.50
C ASP A 94 -11.63 -0.22 16.51
N SER A 95 -10.79 0.78 16.25
CA SER A 95 -10.65 1.94 17.14
C SER A 95 -10.59 3.23 16.34
N PHE A 96 -11.46 3.34 15.35
CA PHE A 96 -11.54 4.55 14.54
C PHE A 96 -11.97 5.75 15.39
N GLU A 97 -11.34 6.89 15.11
CA GLU A 97 -11.67 8.13 15.78
C GLU A 97 -11.68 9.24 14.72
N ALA A 98 -12.82 9.88 14.54
CA ALA A 98 -12.96 10.94 13.54
C ALA A 98 -12.06 12.12 13.89
N GLY A 99 -11.51 12.76 12.85
CA GLY A 99 -10.63 13.90 13.04
C GLY A 99 -9.21 13.55 13.38
N THR A 100 -8.87 12.27 13.37
CA THR A 100 -7.52 11.80 13.70
C THR A 100 -6.80 11.39 12.43
N PRO A 101 -5.54 11.76 12.25
CA PRO A 101 -4.79 11.34 11.08
C PRO A 101 -4.41 9.86 11.15
N PHE A 102 -4.49 9.20 9.99
CA PHE A 102 -4.11 7.80 9.82
C PHE A 102 -2.97 7.70 8.84
N PHE A 103 -2.05 6.79 9.10
CA PHE A 103 -0.88 6.59 8.26
C PHE A 103 -0.69 5.11 7.96
N ILE A 104 -0.25 4.83 6.74
CA ILE A 104 0.17 3.49 6.37
C ILE A 104 1.69 3.52 6.24
N GLU A 105 2.34 2.52 6.82
CA GLU A 105 3.77 2.34 6.68
C GLU A 105 4.01 0.94 6.15
N VAL A 106 4.68 0.85 5.01
CA VAL A 106 4.97 -0.44 4.41
C VAL A 106 6.47 -0.53 4.16
N GLU A 107 7.05 -1.68 4.48
CA GLU A 107 8.45 -1.91 4.17
C GLU A 107 8.61 -2.15 2.68
N ALA A 108 9.61 -1.54 2.09
CA ALA A 108 9.83 -1.63 0.66
C ALA A 108 11.32 -1.80 0.38
N CYS A 109 11.63 -2.59 -0.63
CA CYS A 109 13.01 -2.70 -1.08
C CYS A 109 13.07 -3.01 -2.58
N GLY A 110 14.21 -2.71 -3.16
CA GLY A 110 14.47 -2.95 -4.57
C GLY A 110 15.91 -2.58 -4.85
N GLU A 111 16.30 -2.66 -6.11
CA GLU A 111 17.64 -2.26 -6.48
C GLU A 111 17.75 -0.74 -6.45
N LYS A 112 18.93 -0.26 -6.09
CA LYS A 112 19.21 1.17 -6.11
C LYS A 112 18.93 1.72 -7.50
N GLY A 113 18.19 2.82 -7.54
CA GLY A 113 17.80 3.40 -8.82
C GLY A 113 16.60 2.74 -9.45
N ASN A 114 15.87 1.91 -8.70
CA ASN A 114 14.68 1.23 -9.18
C ASN A 114 13.65 2.24 -9.70
N ASP A 115 13.15 1.99 -10.90
CA ASP A 115 12.19 2.88 -11.55
C ASP A 115 10.75 2.36 -11.47
N THR A 116 10.53 1.28 -10.72
CA THR A 116 9.19 0.70 -10.60
C THR A 116 8.28 1.60 -9.80
N SER A 117 7.09 1.83 -10.32
CA SER A 117 6.12 2.68 -9.66
C SER A 117 4.71 2.17 -9.93
N GLY A 118 3.75 2.75 -9.24
CA GLY A 118 2.38 2.31 -9.41
C GLY A 118 1.39 3.15 -8.64
N SER A 119 0.24 2.57 -8.36
CA SER A 119 -0.86 3.24 -7.70
C SER A 119 -1.25 2.49 -6.44
N VAL A 120 -1.74 3.23 -5.44
CA VAL A 120 -2.21 2.68 -4.17
C VAL A 120 -3.71 2.92 -4.08
N PHE A 121 -4.45 1.86 -3.77
CA PHE A 121 -5.90 1.94 -3.61
C PHE A 121 -6.28 1.41 -2.22
N ILE A 122 -7.19 2.11 -1.56
CA ILE A 122 -7.71 1.68 -0.27
C ILE A 122 -9.21 1.48 -0.41
N ASN A 123 -9.70 0.34 0.03
CA ASN A 123 -11.09 -0.03 -0.09
C ASN A 123 -11.61 -0.60 1.22
N LYS A 124 -12.79 -0.12 1.65
CA LYS A 124 -13.46 -0.69 2.82
C LYS A 124 -14.34 -1.83 2.33
N VAL A 125 -14.06 -3.04 2.79
CA VAL A 125 -14.75 -4.23 2.28
C VAL A 125 -15.86 -4.74 3.19
N THR A 126 -15.94 -4.24 4.40
CA THR A 126 -16.93 -4.70 5.38
C THR A 126 -17.86 -3.59 5.77
N GLN A 127 -19.12 -3.92 5.82
CA GLN A 127 -20.18 -3.01 6.23
C GLN A 127 -20.27 -2.92 7.76
#